data_57efc9fa3061fe0863e3dcda338a776f
#
_entry.id   57efc9fa3061fe0863e3dcda338a776f
#
_cell.length_a   1.000
_cell.length_b   1.000
_cell.length_c   1.000
_cell.angle_alpha   90.00
_cell.angle_beta   90.00
_cell.angle_gamma   90.00
#
_symmetry.space_group_name_H-M   'P 1'
#
loop_
_entity.id
_entity.type
_entity.pdbx_description
1 polymer ?
#
loop_
_entity_poly.entity_id
_entity_poly.type
_entity_poly.pdbx_seq_one_letter_code
_entity_poly.pdbx_strand_id
1 'polypeptide(L)' 'MRIVHDYGLVRVISLGDPFNNTYNIQVQVKTGDTWELYHGFNSLSDDYAYTNAMEAASRAIAKAAKEKASTLFAEKV' A
#
# COMPACT_ATOMS: atom_id res chain seq x y z
N MET A 1 -2.63 -9.71 11.25
CA MET A 1 -2.04 -8.78 10.25
C MET A 1 -0.52 -8.94 10.24
N ARG A 2 0.06 -9.00 9.07
CA ARG A 2 1.51 -9.06 8.91
C ARG A 2 1.94 -7.97 7.92
N ILE A 3 2.96 -7.18 8.28
CA ILE A 3 3.55 -6.21 7.36
C ILE A 3 4.50 -6.96 6.43
N VAL A 4 4.20 -6.93 5.13
CA VAL A 4 5.01 -7.60 4.10
C VAL A 4 6.14 -6.69 3.65
N HIS A 5 5.82 -5.42 3.39
CA HIS A 5 6.78 -4.40 3.00
C HIS A 5 6.40 -3.08 3.67
N ASP A 6 7.41 -2.36 4.13
CA ASP A 6 7.26 -1.05 4.75
C ASP A 6 8.15 -0.05 4.03
N TYR A 7 7.53 0.94 3.39
CA TYR A 7 8.22 1.99 2.63
C TYR A 7 8.11 3.36 3.30
N GLY A 8 7.73 3.38 4.58
CA GLY A 8 7.56 4.62 5.32
C GLY A 8 6.15 5.19 5.20
N LEU A 9 5.84 5.85 4.10
CA LEU A 9 4.52 6.44 3.86
C LEU A 9 3.55 5.48 3.15
N VAL A 10 4.04 4.35 2.68
CA VAL A 10 3.26 3.31 2.02
C VAL A 10 3.66 1.98 2.62
N ARG A 11 2.72 1.11 2.87
CA ARG A 11 3.02 -0.25 3.33
C ARG A 11 2.12 -1.27 2.64
N VAL A 12 2.62 -2.50 2.54
CA VAL A 12 1.87 -3.65 2.05
C VAL A 12 1.68 -4.59 3.22
N ILE A 13 0.44 -4.94 3.50
CA ILE A 13 0.10 -5.84 4.61
C ILE A 13 -0.65 -7.06 4.09
N SER A 14 -0.51 -8.16 4.81
CA SER A 14 -1.27 -9.38 4.57
C SER A 14 -2.20 -9.60 5.75
N LEU A 15 -3.49 -9.69 5.48
CA LEU A 15 -4.49 -9.99 6.51
C LEU A 15 -4.74 -11.48 6.64
N GLY A 16 -4.63 -12.21 5.51
CA GLY A 16 -4.95 -13.62 5.46
C GLY A 16 -6.45 -13.87 5.62
N ASP A 17 -6.89 -15.04 5.19
CA ASP A 17 -8.24 -15.52 5.48
C ASP A 17 -8.18 -17.03 5.62
N PRO A 18 -8.03 -17.54 6.86
CA PRO A 18 -7.89 -18.97 7.06
C PRO A 18 -9.14 -19.78 6.73
N PHE A 19 -10.30 -19.13 6.65
CA PHE A 19 -11.57 -19.82 6.38
C PHE A 19 -11.81 -20.00 4.90
N ASN A 20 -11.36 -19.07 4.05
CA ASN A 20 -11.60 -19.08 2.62
C ASN A 20 -10.36 -19.42 1.79
N ASN A 21 -9.24 -19.68 2.42
CA ASN A 21 -7.97 -19.97 1.74
C ASN A 21 -7.57 -18.88 0.74
N THR A 22 -7.92 -17.64 1.02
CA THR A 22 -7.58 -16.53 0.14
C THR A 22 -6.46 -15.69 0.71
N TYR A 23 -5.72 -15.04 -0.19
CA TYR A 23 -4.68 -14.09 0.15
C TYR A 23 -5.28 -12.69 0.07
N ASN A 24 -5.42 -12.06 1.22
CA ASN A 24 -5.94 -10.70 1.31
C ASN A 24 -4.77 -9.76 1.59
N ILE A 25 -4.31 -9.09 0.53
CA ILE A 25 -3.16 -8.19 0.56
C ILE A 25 -3.68 -6.77 0.36
N GLN A 26 -3.25 -5.87 1.23
CA GLN A 26 -3.65 -4.47 1.13
C GLN A 26 -2.43 -3.56 1.00
N VAL A 27 -2.57 -2.56 0.15
CA VAL A 27 -1.63 -1.43 0.08
C VAL A 27 -2.27 -0.29 0.85
N GLN A 28 -1.54 0.23 1.85
CA GLN A 28 -2.01 1.31 2.71
C GLN A 28 -1.08 2.51 2.60
N VAL A 29 -1.65 3.69 2.66
CA VAL A 29 -0.93 4.95 2.61
C VAL A 29 -1.12 5.68 3.95
N LYS A 30 -0.04 6.19 4.50
CA LYS A 30 -0.09 6.93 5.75
C LYS A 30 -0.57 8.35 5.51
N THR A 31 -1.60 8.74 6.23
CA THR A 31 -2.18 10.09 6.19
C THR A 31 -2.18 10.63 7.63
N GLY A 32 -1.24 11.52 7.93
CA GLY A 32 -1.03 11.95 9.31
C GLY A 32 -0.58 10.77 10.17
N ASP A 33 -1.33 10.45 11.21
CA ASP A 33 -1.03 9.34 12.12
C ASP A 33 -1.84 8.07 11.81
N THR A 34 -2.60 8.07 10.71
CA THR A 34 -3.46 6.95 10.35
C THR A 34 -3.05 6.31 9.04
N TRP A 35 -3.45 5.06 8.86
CA TRP A 35 -3.24 4.31 7.62
C TRP A 35 -4.57 4.19 6.89
N GLU A 36 -4.58 4.61 5.62
CA GLU A 36 -5.75 4.52 4.77
C GLU A 36 -5.53 3.46 3.69
N LEU A 37 -6.60 2.76 3.34
CA LEU A 37 -6.56 1.78 2.27
C LEU A 37 -6.38 2.49 0.92
N TYR A 38 -5.31 2.15 0.20
CA TYR A 38 -5.09 2.58 -1.17
C TYR A 38 -5.71 1.60 -2.16
N HIS A 39 -5.41 0.30 -1.97
CA HIS A 39 -5.97 -0.75 -2.82
C HIS A 39 -5.86 -2.10 -2.11
N GLY A 40 -6.88 -2.94 -2.30
CA GLY A 40 -6.90 -4.28 -1.74
C GLY A 40 -6.97 -5.33 -2.83
N PHE A 41 -6.30 -6.46 -2.58
CA PHE A 41 -6.27 -7.59 -3.50
C PHE A 41 -6.65 -8.85 -2.74
N ASN A 42 -7.62 -9.58 -3.25
CA ASN A 42 -8.07 -10.83 -2.67
C ASN A 42 -8.05 -11.89 -3.78
N SER A 43 -7.23 -12.92 -3.61
CA SER A 43 -7.02 -13.93 -4.63
C SER A 43 -6.76 -15.28 -4.00
N LEU A 44 -7.09 -16.35 -4.72
CA LEU A 44 -6.72 -17.71 -4.35
C LEU A 44 -5.23 -17.99 -4.66
N SER A 45 -4.59 -17.12 -5.44
CA SER A 45 -3.18 -17.23 -5.78
C SER A 45 -2.39 -16.13 -5.07
N ASP A 46 -1.38 -16.52 -4.28
CA ASP A 46 -0.51 -15.57 -3.61
C ASP A 46 0.33 -14.76 -4.61
N ASP A 47 0.85 -15.41 -5.65
CA ASP A 47 1.64 -14.75 -6.69
C ASP A 47 0.85 -13.63 -7.35
N TYR A 48 -0.41 -13.89 -7.68
CA TYR A 48 -1.26 -12.89 -8.28
C TYR A 48 -1.53 -11.72 -7.32
N ALA A 49 -1.88 -12.02 -6.08
CA ALA A 49 -2.18 -11.01 -5.08
C ALA A 49 -0.95 -10.13 -4.79
N TYR A 50 0.22 -10.74 -4.59
CA TYR A 50 1.46 -10.02 -4.31
C TYR A 50 1.92 -9.19 -5.51
N THR A 51 1.87 -9.75 -6.71
CA THR A 51 2.29 -9.03 -7.92
C THR A 51 1.45 -7.76 -8.11
N ASN A 52 0.14 -7.86 -7.99
CA ASN A 52 -0.75 -6.71 -8.13
C ASN A 52 -0.56 -5.71 -6.98
N ALA A 53 -0.35 -6.20 -5.77
CA ALA A 53 -0.09 -5.33 -4.61
C ALA A 53 1.21 -4.54 -4.78
N MET A 54 2.26 -5.17 -5.29
CA MET A 54 3.54 -4.49 -5.52
C MET A 54 3.44 -3.43 -6.61
N GLU A 55 2.69 -3.69 -7.67
CA GLU A 55 2.42 -2.68 -8.70
C GLU A 55 1.65 -1.49 -8.14
N ALA A 56 0.62 -1.75 -7.34
CA ALA A 56 -0.15 -0.70 -6.69
C ALA A 56 0.71 0.09 -5.69
N ALA A 57 1.58 -0.59 -4.94
CA ALA A 57 2.51 0.06 -4.02
C ALA A 57 3.45 1.00 -4.75
N SER A 58 4.00 0.60 -5.90
CA SER A 58 4.84 1.46 -6.73
C SER A 58 4.12 2.74 -7.14
N ARG A 59 2.86 2.63 -7.55
CA ARG A 59 2.05 3.79 -7.91
C ARG A 59 1.78 4.69 -6.71
N ALA A 60 1.48 4.09 -5.55
CA ALA A 60 1.24 4.84 -4.32
C ALA A 60 2.49 5.59 -3.85
N ILE A 61 3.66 4.95 -3.93
CA ILE A 61 4.93 5.57 -3.58
C ILE A 61 5.22 6.77 -4.50
N ALA A 62 5.03 6.61 -5.80
CA ALA A 62 5.24 7.68 -6.77
C ALA A 62 4.29 8.85 -6.50
N LYS A 63 3.03 8.58 -6.19
CA LYS A 63 2.04 9.60 -5.86
C LYS A 63 2.42 10.34 -4.57
N ALA A 64 2.81 9.64 -3.54
CA ALA A 64 3.22 10.23 -2.27
C ALA A 64 4.45 11.13 -2.44
N ALA A 65 5.43 10.69 -3.22
CA ALA A 65 6.63 11.48 -3.52
C ALA A 65 6.27 12.75 -4.28
N LYS A 66 5.36 12.66 -5.24
CA LYS A 66 4.90 13.81 -6.01
C LYS A 66 4.16 14.83 -5.13
N GLU A 67 3.30 14.37 -4.25
CA GLU A 67 2.57 15.22 -3.33
C GLU A 67 3.52 15.92 -2.35
N LYS A 68 4.50 15.19 -1.84
CA LYS A 68 5.53 15.75 -0.95
C LYS A 68 6.34 16.82 -1.66
N ALA A 69 6.78 16.58 -2.89
CA ALA A 69 7.52 17.55 -3.67
C ALA A 69 6.66 18.80 -3.95
N SER A 70 5.40 18.61 -4.29
CA SER A 70 4.46 19.72 -4.52
C SER A 70 4.28 20.57 -3.27
N THR A 71 4.16 19.95 -2.10
CA THR A 71 4.07 20.65 -0.80
C THR A 71 5.33 21.47 -0.52
N LEU A 72 6.51 20.90 -0.78
CA LEU A 72 7.78 21.59 -0.60
C LEU A 72 7.89 22.82 -1.51
N PHE A 73 7.43 22.72 -2.74
CA PHE A 73 7.38 23.84 -3.68
C PHE A 73 6.43 24.93 -3.17
N ALA A 74 5.27 24.56 -2.67
CA ALA A 74 4.30 25.51 -2.14
C ALA A 74 4.85 26.26 -0.93
N GLU A 75 5.63 25.60 -0.07
CA GLU A 75 6.23 26.22 1.11
C GLU A 75 7.34 27.23 0.77
N LYS A 76 7.95 27.11 -0.40
CA LYS A 76 9.02 28.00 -0.85
C LYS A 76 8.52 29.25 -1.56
N VAL A 77 7.26 29.33 -1.82
CA VAL A 77 6.61 30.46 -2.44
C VAL A 77 5.95 31.32 -1.36
#